data_4795f7cf825180387f361e1fcfb59f4f
#
_entry.id   4795f7cf825180387f361e1fcfb59f4f
#
_cell.length_a   1.000
_cell.length_b   1.000
_cell.length_c   1.000
_cell.angle_alpha   90.00
_cell.angle_beta   90.00
_cell.angle_gamma   90.00
#
_symmetry.space_group_name_H-M   'P 1'
#
loop_
_entity.id
_entity.type
_entity.pdbx_description
1 polymer ?
#
loop_
_entity_poly.entity_id
_entity_poly.type
_entity_poly.pdbx_seq_one_letter_code
_entity_poly.pdbx_strand_id
1 'polypeptide(L)'
;MPNNVFSTALARNPYPFHSRSSRVRSHWLRAGIAKPLIVALCLIGVPGCSTWSVGPDFERPDMQNMPQKWDAGDPQHPLVGNVSLDTWWQSFNDPALNQLVTRARLSSPTIEAALLKIVQYRAQYAIAIGSFFPQTQELTGTYSSEHPSRRSADAPQPGEPSQPGTIQQLNLGFQATWEIDIWGKYRRNAEAAKAALQGAHAGYELALVTLSADVAQQYFSYRMTEKQLEIARRNSLAQKESVRLTEAMFRLGASSGRDYDQAVAMQKNTEADIPQLEAQLITNRNALCVLLGIPPGPIPELAPGWVPQPPQTASGAALASSAPTAGKTLPQGATPYAAERTAQSFIPLDIAIGVPADLLRRRPDVRQAEQEAAAQCARIGINKAALFPSFSISGFLGFQGSDVGAFTLGDTFSHNAFTASASPSLVLPFLNYGRLYNAVRAQDAVFQQSLVTYKQTVLQALQEAENAMSSFIRSRQRLTLLQQAAEAAGRSTKLALEQYNAGSTDFTTVVSAQTTQYQQENSVAAAAGNTALQAVALFRALGGGWQPQPLPLPKATIDAMKKRTDWGGMLRDMESLPVAGQSEIPQAETHRGY
;
A
#
# COMPACT_ATOMS: atom_id res chain seq x y z
N MET A 1 50.43 10.42 8.09
CA MET A 1 50.91 9.02 7.95
C MET A 1 50.83 8.33 9.32
N PRO A 2 50.39 7.09 9.44
CA PRO A 2 49.92 6.15 8.40
C PRO A 2 48.53 5.48 8.65
N ASN A 3 48.02 4.94 7.55
CA ASN A 3 47.40 3.59 7.33
C ASN A 3 46.10 3.20 8.02
N ASN A 4 45.05 3.17 7.22
CA ASN A 4 44.53 2.05 6.38
C ASN A 4 43.74 0.97 7.10
N VAL A 5 42.66 0.68 6.45
CA VAL A 5 41.83 -0.54 6.33
C VAL A 5 40.44 -0.38 6.92
N PHE A 6 39.49 -0.02 6.05
CA PHE A 6 38.11 -0.51 6.19
C PHE A 6 37.65 -1.12 4.88
N SER A 7 37.52 -2.42 4.96
CA SER A 7 36.99 -3.35 3.98
C SER A 7 35.52 -3.05 3.69
N THR A 8 35.25 -2.89 2.41
CA THR A 8 33.90 -2.85 1.79
C THR A 8 33.17 -4.17 2.00
N ALA A 9 32.10 -4.15 2.80
CA ALA A 9 31.06 -5.18 2.78
C ALA A 9 29.88 -4.64 1.99
N LEU A 10 29.83 -4.95 0.69
CA LEU A 10 28.67 -4.80 -0.19
C LEU A 10 27.58 -5.76 0.25
N ALA A 11 26.51 -5.24 0.87
CA ALA A 11 25.29 -5.99 1.11
C ALA A 11 24.63 -6.34 -0.22
N ARG A 12 24.64 -7.62 -0.55
CA ARG A 12 24.01 -8.22 -1.74
C ARG A 12 22.50 -8.11 -1.65
N ASN A 13 21.93 -7.52 -2.68
CA ASN A 13 20.50 -7.52 -2.97
C ASN A 13 20.04 -8.96 -3.34
N PRO A 14 18.99 -9.54 -2.74
CA PRO A 14 18.66 -10.96 -2.89
C PRO A 14 17.83 -11.34 -4.12
N TYR A 15 17.84 -10.59 -5.21
CA TYR A 15 17.13 -10.98 -6.43
C TYR A 15 18.09 -11.17 -7.61
N PRO A 16 18.55 -12.40 -7.92
CA PRO A 16 19.25 -12.67 -9.16
C PRO A 16 18.24 -12.97 -10.29
N PHE A 17 18.16 -12.08 -11.28
CA PHE A 17 17.61 -12.45 -12.58
C PHE A 17 18.68 -13.19 -13.37
N HIS A 18 18.56 -14.49 -13.50
CA HIS A 18 19.33 -15.27 -14.45
C HIS A 18 18.63 -15.27 -15.82
N SER A 19 19.24 -14.63 -16.80
CA SER A 19 18.96 -14.85 -18.21
C SER A 19 19.53 -16.22 -18.62
N ARG A 20 18.69 -17.20 -18.92
CA ARG A 20 19.07 -18.40 -19.65
C ARG A 20 18.62 -18.29 -21.09
N SER A 21 19.60 -18.21 -21.98
CA SER A 21 19.41 -18.41 -23.43
C SER A 21 19.03 -19.86 -23.70
N SER A 22 17.83 -20.11 -24.19
CA SER A 22 17.42 -21.41 -24.71
C SER A 22 17.64 -21.46 -26.22
N ARG A 23 18.41 -22.42 -26.65
CA ARG A 23 18.59 -22.77 -28.08
C ARG A 23 17.31 -23.42 -28.60
N VAL A 24 16.60 -22.75 -29.46
CA VAL A 24 15.55 -23.36 -30.29
C VAL A 24 16.21 -23.94 -31.53
N ARG A 25 16.15 -25.27 -31.70
CA ARG A 25 16.45 -25.94 -32.97
C ARG A 25 15.23 -25.80 -33.87
N SER A 26 15.34 -24.95 -34.88
CA SER A 26 14.41 -24.95 -36.02
C SER A 26 15.04 -25.66 -37.23
N HIS A 27 14.52 -26.83 -37.58
CA HIS A 27 14.67 -27.40 -38.92
C HIS A 27 13.71 -26.68 -39.87
N TRP A 28 14.21 -25.83 -40.73
CA TRP A 28 13.54 -25.53 -42.02
C TRP A 28 14.53 -25.03 -43.08
N LEU A 29 14.59 -25.79 -44.17
CA LEU A 29 14.81 -25.49 -45.58
C LEU A 29 16.12 -24.84 -46.07
N ARG A 30 16.79 -25.65 -46.88
CA ARG A 30 17.80 -25.29 -47.85
C ARG A 30 17.19 -24.38 -48.94
N ALA A 31 17.62 -23.12 -49.00
CA ALA A 31 17.66 -22.33 -50.23
C ALA A 31 18.91 -21.45 -50.15
N GLY A 32 19.85 -21.71 -51.05
CA GLY A 32 21.11 -20.97 -51.12
C GLY A 32 20.90 -19.59 -51.73
N ILE A 33 21.86 -18.69 -51.44
CA ILE A 33 22.17 -17.38 -52.05
C ILE A 33 21.82 -16.13 -51.24
N ALA A 34 21.11 -16.20 -50.11
CA ALA A 34 20.94 -14.99 -49.30
C ALA A 34 21.81 -14.97 -48.01
N LYS A 35 22.74 -15.87 -47.83
CA LYS A 35 23.52 -16.04 -46.59
C LYS A 35 24.72 -15.10 -46.36
N PRO A 36 25.37 -14.40 -47.32
CA PRO A 36 26.50 -13.56 -46.95
C PRO A 36 26.12 -12.14 -46.48
N LEU A 37 24.94 -11.59 -46.85
CA LEU A 37 24.62 -10.20 -46.49
C LEU A 37 24.04 -10.05 -45.08
N ILE A 38 23.29 -11.02 -44.60
CA ILE A 38 22.72 -11.02 -43.23
C ILE A 38 23.80 -11.36 -42.21
N VAL A 39 24.76 -12.23 -42.55
CA VAL A 39 25.88 -12.58 -41.65
C VAL A 39 26.91 -11.45 -41.55
N ALA A 40 27.09 -10.64 -42.59
CA ALA A 40 27.97 -9.47 -42.54
C ALA A 40 27.40 -8.33 -41.70
N LEU A 41 26.06 -8.19 -41.60
CA LEU A 41 25.41 -7.19 -40.74
C LEU A 41 25.38 -7.64 -39.28
N CYS A 42 25.46 -8.94 -38.98
CA CYS A 42 25.54 -9.49 -37.62
C CYS A 42 26.99 -9.59 -37.10
N LEU A 43 28.01 -9.41 -37.90
CA LEU A 43 29.43 -9.51 -37.54
C LEU A 43 30.10 -8.16 -37.23
N ILE A 44 29.40 -7.04 -37.40
CA ILE A 44 29.76 -5.81 -36.72
C ILE A 44 29.23 -5.95 -35.29
N GLY A 45 29.83 -6.88 -34.56
CA GLY A 45 29.71 -6.97 -33.10
C GLY A 45 30.19 -5.66 -32.53
N VAL A 46 29.26 -4.77 -32.20
CA VAL A 46 29.52 -3.62 -31.35
C VAL A 46 29.54 -4.16 -29.90
N PRO A 47 30.70 -4.48 -29.34
CA PRO A 47 30.82 -4.65 -27.91
C PRO A 47 30.69 -3.25 -27.31
N GLY A 48 29.51 -2.86 -26.86
CA GLY A 48 29.35 -1.56 -26.25
C GLY A 48 28.01 -0.87 -26.36
N CYS A 49 26.95 -1.50 -26.85
CA CYS A 49 25.62 -0.86 -26.91
C CYS A 49 24.96 -0.61 -25.55
N SER A 50 25.60 -0.99 -24.44
CA SER A 50 25.08 -0.70 -23.10
C SER A 50 25.44 0.68 -22.56
N THR A 51 26.31 1.44 -23.21
CA THR A 51 26.94 2.66 -22.63
C THR A 51 26.34 3.99 -23.10
N TRP A 52 25.44 4.02 -24.08
CA TRP A 52 24.94 5.27 -24.66
C TRP A 52 23.49 5.57 -24.26
N SER A 53 23.22 5.58 -22.97
CA SER A 53 21.96 6.11 -22.45
C SER A 53 22.15 7.55 -22.03
N VAL A 54 21.43 8.49 -22.65
CA VAL A 54 21.51 9.91 -22.30
C VAL A 54 20.67 10.22 -21.07
N GLY A 55 21.10 11.22 -20.31
CA GLY A 55 20.43 11.64 -19.08
C GLY A 55 21.22 11.24 -17.82
N PRO A 56 20.81 11.77 -16.67
CA PRO A 56 21.43 11.43 -15.40
C PRO A 56 20.96 10.03 -14.93
N ASP A 57 21.82 9.34 -14.19
CA ASP A 57 21.42 8.18 -13.41
C ASP A 57 20.95 8.65 -12.04
N PHE A 58 19.97 7.94 -11.48
CA PHE A 58 19.46 8.27 -10.16
C PHE A 58 20.46 7.85 -9.08
N GLU A 59 20.92 8.83 -8.32
CA GLU A 59 21.68 8.61 -7.11
C GLU A 59 20.83 9.05 -5.91
N ARG A 60 20.80 8.19 -4.88
CA ARG A 60 20.07 8.50 -3.65
C ARG A 60 20.71 9.74 -3.01
N PRO A 61 19.92 10.79 -2.69
CA PRO A 61 20.45 11.95 -2.00
C PRO A 61 21.09 11.58 -0.66
N ASP A 62 22.30 12.05 -0.43
CA ASP A 62 22.93 11.95 0.88
C ASP A 62 22.24 12.91 1.85
N MET A 63 21.68 12.36 2.91
CA MET A 63 21.02 13.12 3.97
C MET A 63 22.06 13.54 5.00
N GLN A 64 22.80 14.59 4.69
CA GLN A 64 23.75 15.19 5.63
C GLN A 64 23.01 15.64 6.91
N ASN A 65 23.61 15.38 8.09
CA ASN A 65 23.07 15.71 9.40
C ASN A 65 21.90 14.85 9.91
N MET A 66 21.84 13.58 9.54
CA MET A 66 20.91 12.67 10.18
C MET A 66 21.31 12.42 11.63
N PRO A 67 20.38 12.50 12.60
CA PRO A 67 20.68 12.18 13.98
C PRO A 67 21.09 10.71 14.11
N GLN A 68 22.17 10.45 14.78
CA GLN A 68 22.65 9.08 15.05
C GLN A 68 21.92 8.42 16.21
N LYS A 69 21.25 9.21 17.06
CA LYS A 69 20.48 8.77 18.22
C LYS A 69 19.16 9.51 18.29
N TRP A 70 18.18 8.90 18.92
CA TRP A 70 16.91 9.52 19.26
C TRP A 70 17.07 10.46 20.45
N ASP A 71 16.45 11.64 20.40
CA ASP A 71 16.46 12.62 21.48
C ASP A 71 15.45 12.27 22.58
N ALA A 72 14.30 11.72 22.19
CA ALA A 72 13.24 11.32 23.11
C ALA A 72 13.54 10.05 23.92
N GLY A 73 14.68 9.38 23.69
CA GLY A 73 15.09 8.19 24.45
C GLY A 73 15.27 8.52 25.93
N ASP A 74 14.51 7.86 26.83
CA ASP A 74 14.72 7.97 28.27
C ASP A 74 15.94 7.15 28.66
N PRO A 75 17.06 7.77 29.13
CA PRO A 75 18.25 7.03 29.54
C PRO A 75 18.00 6.07 30.70
N GLN A 76 16.94 6.32 31.53
CA GLN A 76 16.62 5.51 32.69
C GLN A 76 15.72 4.30 32.34
N HIS A 77 15.01 4.37 31.19
CA HIS A 77 14.15 3.31 30.71
C HIS A 77 14.40 3.10 29.21
N PRO A 78 15.55 2.49 28.83
CA PRO A 78 15.82 2.21 27.44
C PRO A 78 14.71 1.30 26.91
N LEU A 79 14.08 1.73 25.81
CA LEU A 79 13.11 0.91 25.08
C LEU A 79 13.89 -0.19 24.35
N VAL A 80 14.34 -1.20 25.12
CA VAL A 80 15.10 -2.36 24.61
C VAL A 80 14.18 -3.56 24.65
N GLY A 81 13.72 -4.00 23.51
CA GLY A 81 12.86 -5.19 23.41
C GLY A 81 13.04 -5.88 22.07
N ASN A 82 12.61 -7.11 21.99
CA ASN A 82 12.74 -7.99 20.83
C ASN A 82 11.41 -8.18 20.08
N VAL A 83 10.56 -7.13 20.03
CA VAL A 83 9.27 -7.20 19.34
C VAL A 83 9.49 -7.17 17.83
N SER A 84 8.96 -8.18 17.14
CA SER A 84 8.92 -8.18 15.67
C SER A 84 8.05 -7.04 15.17
N LEU A 85 8.64 -6.10 14.43
CA LEU A 85 7.89 -5.00 13.84
C LEU A 85 6.90 -5.47 12.77
N ASP A 86 7.09 -6.64 12.18
CA ASP A 86 6.23 -7.15 11.10
C ASP A 86 4.85 -7.58 11.60
N THR A 87 4.78 -8.05 12.87
CA THR A 87 3.57 -8.53 13.53
C THR A 87 3.40 -7.89 14.90
N TRP A 88 3.72 -6.62 15.02
CA TRP A 88 3.78 -5.87 16.29
C TRP A 88 2.50 -5.96 17.14
N TRP A 89 1.31 -6.12 16.52
CA TRP A 89 0.04 -6.25 17.26
C TRP A 89 -0.03 -7.49 18.14
N GLN A 90 0.79 -8.50 17.87
CA GLN A 90 0.88 -9.70 18.71
C GLN A 90 1.51 -9.40 20.08
N SER A 91 2.32 -8.35 20.20
CA SER A 91 2.93 -7.93 21.46
C SER A 91 1.93 -7.45 22.50
N PHE A 92 0.70 -7.13 22.08
CA PHE A 92 -0.39 -6.80 23.01
C PHE A 92 -1.04 -8.02 23.63
N ASN A 93 -0.65 -9.25 23.25
CA ASN A 93 -1.17 -10.50 23.76
C ASN A 93 -2.72 -10.59 23.74
N ASP A 94 -3.34 -9.96 22.73
CA ASP A 94 -4.78 -9.94 22.53
C ASP A 94 -5.20 -10.72 21.29
N PRO A 95 -5.80 -11.93 21.47
CA PRO A 95 -6.22 -12.76 20.34
C PRO A 95 -7.30 -12.11 19.46
N ALA A 96 -8.18 -11.27 20.05
CA ALA A 96 -9.21 -10.57 19.28
C ALA A 96 -8.59 -9.54 18.34
N LEU A 97 -7.61 -8.76 18.82
CA LEU A 97 -6.85 -7.83 18.00
C LEU A 97 -6.11 -8.58 16.88
N ASN A 98 -5.44 -9.69 17.21
CA ASN A 98 -4.70 -10.49 16.23
C ASN A 98 -5.61 -10.98 15.10
N GLN A 99 -6.80 -11.47 15.43
CA GLN A 99 -7.78 -11.94 14.46
C GLN A 99 -8.33 -10.80 13.61
N LEU A 100 -8.67 -9.65 14.23
CA LEU A 100 -9.19 -8.48 13.51
C LEU A 100 -8.18 -7.93 12.51
N VAL A 101 -6.90 -7.78 12.90
CA VAL A 101 -5.85 -7.32 11.98
C VAL A 101 -5.66 -8.32 10.84
N THR A 102 -5.61 -9.62 11.14
CA THR A 102 -5.47 -10.66 10.10
C THR A 102 -6.64 -10.64 9.12
N ARG A 103 -7.86 -10.54 9.62
CA ARG A 103 -9.07 -10.46 8.81
C ARG A 103 -9.09 -9.19 7.95
N ALA A 104 -8.78 -8.03 8.52
CA ALA A 104 -8.72 -6.76 7.80
C ALA A 104 -7.73 -6.83 6.62
N ARG A 105 -6.54 -7.39 6.84
CA ARG A 105 -5.53 -7.54 5.79
C ARG A 105 -6.00 -8.37 4.60
N LEU A 106 -6.88 -9.36 4.84
CA LEU A 106 -7.40 -10.26 3.80
C LEU A 106 -8.66 -9.73 3.10
N SER A 107 -9.47 -8.91 3.78
CA SER A 107 -10.79 -8.51 3.29
C SER A 107 -10.98 -7.01 3.05
N SER A 108 -10.00 -6.17 3.43
CA SER A 108 -10.14 -4.72 3.29
C SER A 108 -10.10 -4.28 1.82
N PRO A 109 -11.10 -3.51 1.36
CA PRO A 109 -11.09 -2.92 0.02
C PRO A 109 -9.89 -2.01 -0.26
N THR A 110 -9.33 -1.37 0.79
CA THR A 110 -8.12 -0.52 0.65
C THR A 110 -6.91 -1.34 0.22
N ILE A 111 -6.72 -2.54 0.79
CA ILE A 111 -5.62 -3.44 0.41
C ILE A 111 -5.85 -4.00 -0.99
N GLU A 112 -7.09 -4.39 -1.32
CA GLU A 112 -7.45 -4.85 -2.66
C GLU A 112 -7.13 -3.77 -3.73
N ALA A 113 -7.50 -2.52 -3.48
CA ALA A 113 -7.19 -1.40 -4.37
C ALA A 113 -5.68 -1.19 -4.53
N ALA A 114 -4.90 -1.31 -3.45
CA ALA A 114 -3.45 -1.19 -3.51
C ALA A 114 -2.80 -2.34 -4.30
N LEU A 115 -3.30 -3.57 -4.19
CA LEU A 115 -2.87 -4.70 -5.00
C LEU A 115 -3.19 -4.51 -6.49
N LEU A 116 -4.40 -4.03 -6.81
CA LEU A 116 -4.78 -3.72 -8.19
C LEU A 116 -3.90 -2.63 -8.80
N LYS A 117 -3.43 -1.68 -8.00
CA LYS A 117 -2.47 -0.67 -8.43
C LYS A 117 -1.11 -1.30 -8.82
N ILE A 118 -0.64 -2.31 -8.09
CA ILE A 118 0.56 -3.07 -8.49
C ILE A 118 0.34 -3.74 -9.86
N VAL A 119 -0.83 -4.39 -10.07
CA VAL A 119 -1.17 -5.02 -11.36
C VAL A 119 -1.18 -3.99 -12.48
N GLN A 120 -1.76 -2.81 -12.25
CA GLN A 120 -1.74 -1.70 -13.21
C GLN A 120 -0.32 -1.29 -13.61
N TYR A 121 0.55 -1.04 -12.62
CA TYR A 121 1.94 -0.62 -12.91
C TYR A 121 2.77 -1.75 -13.51
N ARG A 122 2.48 -3.01 -13.21
CA ARG A 122 3.09 -4.17 -13.89
C ARG A 122 2.73 -4.18 -15.37
N ALA A 123 1.47 -3.92 -15.72
CA ALA A 123 1.04 -3.81 -17.11
C ALA A 123 1.71 -2.60 -17.81
N GLN A 124 1.82 -1.44 -17.14
CA GLN A 124 2.52 -0.28 -17.68
C GLN A 124 4.01 -0.53 -17.91
N TYR A 125 4.65 -1.26 -16.99
CA TYR A 125 6.04 -1.68 -17.19
C TYR A 125 6.18 -2.64 -18.38
N ALA A 126 5.26 -3.59 -18.57
CA ALA A 126 5.25 -4.48 -19.74
C ALA A 126 5.04 -3.70 -21.05
N ILE A 127 4.20 -2.65 -21.06
CA ILE A 127 4.05 -1.74 -22.21
C ILE A 127 5.39 -1.04 -22.52
N ALA A 128 6.09 -0.55 -21.49
CA ALA A 128 7.39 0.09 -21.67
C ALA A 128 8.45 -0.88 -22.23
N ILE A 129 8.46 -2.13 -21.78
CA ILE A 129 9.32 -3.20 -22.33
C ILE A 129 8.92 -3.51 -23.78
N GLY A 130 7.62 -3.58 -24.08
CA GLY A 130 7.13 -3.80 -25.44
C GLY A 130 7.62 -2.76 -26.45
N SER A 131 7.92 -1.55 -25.99
CA SER A 131 8.44 -0.46 -26.84
C SER A 131 9.89 -0.67 -27.35
N PHE A 132 10.61 -1.67 -26.85
CA PHE A 132 11.92 -2.05 -27.43
C PHE A 132 11.82 -2.76 -28.77
N PHE A 133 10.69 -3.40 -29.03
CA PHE A 133 10.41 -4.12 -30.28
C PHE A 133 9.82 -3.16 -31.33
N PRO A 134 9.66 -3.55 -32.57
CA PRO A 134 9.01 -2.71 -33.58
C PRO A 134 7.69 -2.15 -33.03
N GLN A 135 7.56 -0.82 -33.00
CA GLN A 135 6.46 -0.14 -32.29
C GLN A 135 5.13 -0.29 -33.03
N THR A 136 5.17 -0.40 -34.34
CA THR A 136 3.99 -0.68 -35.17
C THR A 136 4.20 -1.92 -36.00
N GLN A 137 3.20 -2.79 -36.03
CA GLN A 137 3.14 -4.00 -36.86
C GLN A 137 1.68 -4.15 -37.26
N GLU A 138 1.39 -3.81 -38.52
CA GLU A 138 0.02 -3.69 -38.99
C GLU A 138 -0.18 -4.45 -40.30
N LEU A 139 -1.33 -5.11 -40.42
CA LEU A 139 -1.81 -5.57 -41.73
C LEU A 139 -2.69 -4.44 -42.28
N THR A 140 -2.26 -3.83 -43.38
CA THR A 140 -2.95 -2.70 -43.98
C THR A 140 -3.54 -3.09 -45.35
N GLY A 141 -4.78 -2.65 -45.56
CA GLY A 141 -5.43 -2.71 -46.88
C GLY A 141 -5.92 -1.31 -47.25
N THR A 142 -5.36 -0.73 -48.30
CA THR A 142 -5.76 0.60 -48.76
C THR A 142 -6.20 0.52 -50.20
N TYR A 143 -7.41 1.05 -50.47
CA TYR A 143 -7.90 1.32 -51.81
C TYR A 143 -7.96 2.83 -51.97
N SER A 144 -7.33 3.34 -53.03
CA SER A 144 -7.42 4.75 -53.39
C SER A 144 -7.88 4.89 -54.82
N SER A 145 -8.73 5.88 -55.08
CA SER A 145 -9.15 6.27 -56.41
C SER A 145 -8.91 7.77 -56.55
N GLU A 146 -7.99 8.14 -57.38
CA GLU A 146 -7.54 9.50 -57.62
C GLU A 146 -7.85 9.94 -59.02
N HIS A 147 -8.47 11.11 -59.19
CA HIS A 147 -8.65 11.76 -60.48
C HIS A 147 -7.70 12.96 -60.58
N PRO A 148 -6.52 12.79 -61.18
CA PRO A 148 -5.55 13.88 -61.23
C PRO A 148 -6.07 15.05 -62.03
N SER A 149 -5.80 16.26 -61.53
CA SER A 149 -6.17 17.50 -62.23
C SER A 149 -5.34 17.64 -63.50
N ARG A 150 -5.99 17.90 -64.63
CA ARG A 150 -5.33 18.20 -65.89
C ARG A 150 -4.47 19.48 -65.88
N ARG A 151 -4.49 20.24 -64.81
CA ARG A 151 -3.69 21.45 -64.59
C ARG A 151 -2.58 21.26 -63.57
N SER A 152 -2.34 20.05 -63.07
CA SER A 152 -1.20 19.78 -62.18
C SER A 152 0.09 19.68 -63.01
N ALA A 153 1.24 19.79 -62.36
CA ALA A 153 2.57 19.66 -62.99
C ALA A 153 2.80 18.30 -63.62
N ASP A 154 2.06 17.28 -63.17
CA ASP A 154 2.11 15.89 -63.66
C ASP A 154 1.09 15.62 -64.77
N ALA A 155 0.46 16.67 -65.35
CA ALA A 155 -0.46 16.50 -66.46
C ALA A 155 0.33 16.11 -67.75
N PRO A 156 -0.18 15.13 -68.54
CA PRO A 156 0.48 14.69 -69.76
C PRO A 156 0.77 15.86 -70.71
N GLN A 157 1.99 15.90 -71.23
CA GLN A 157 2.40 16.88 -72.25
C GLN A 157 1.67 16.58 -73.56
N PRO A 158 1.41 17.60 -74.41
CA PRO A 158 0.79 17.38 -75.71
C PRO A 158 1.65 16.44 -76.59
N GLY A 159 1.08 15.24 -76.88
CA GLY A 159 1.77 14.18 -77.65
C GLY A 159 2.09 12.92 -76.85
N GLU A 160 1.95 12.92 -75.57
CA GLU A 160 2.00 11.69 -74.71
C GLU A 160 0.67 10.97 -74.74
N PRO A 161 0.67 9.58 -74.63
CA PRO A 161 -0.59 8.82 -74.47
C PRO A 161 -1.37 9.35 -73.30
N SER A 162 -2.66 9.69 -73.48
CA SER A 162 -3.52 10.17 -72.43
C SER A 162 -3.57 9.14 -71.29
N GLN A 163 -3.11 9.54 -70.12
CA GLN A 163 -3.27 8.72 -68.92
C GLN A 163 -4.78 8.53 -68.59
N PRO A 164 -5.16 7.41 -67.97
CA PRO A 164 -6.54 7.17 -67.59
C PRO A 164 -7.06 8.32 -66.70
N GLY A 165 -8.31 8.70 -66.93
CA GLY A 165 -8.90 9.84 -66.20
C GLY A 165 -9.04 9.65 -64.69
N THR A 166 -8.89 8.42 -64.22
CA THR A 166 -8.91 8.04 -62.81
C THR A 166 -7.92 6.93 -62.60
N ILE A 167 -7.08 7.07 -61.61
CA ILE A 167 -6.09 6.06 -61.19
C ILE A 167 -6.66 5.36 -59.95
N GLN A 168 -6.77 4.05 -60.02
CA GLN A 168 -7.16 3.22 -58.89
C GLN A 168 -5.95 2.44 -58.40
N GLN A 169 -5.75 2.40 -57.08
CA GLN A 169 -4.66 1.65 -56.47
C GLN A 169 -5.19 0.80 -55.34
N LEU A 170 -4.71 -0.42 -55.24
CA LEU A 170 -4.98 -1.35 -54.15
C LEU A 170 -3.65 -1.80 -53.55
N ASN A 171 -3.47 -1.52 -52.26
CA ASN A 171 -2.30 -2.00 -51.51
C ASN A 171 -2.81 -2.90 -50.37
N LEU A 172 -2.28 -4.11 -50.27
CA LEU A 172 -2.58 -5.06 -49.21
C LEU A 172 -1.29 -5.68 -48.72
N GLY A 173 -0.95 -5.47 -47.44
CA GLY A 173 0.32 -6.00 -46.95
C GLY A 173 0.57 -5.75 -45.49
N PHE A 174 1.66 -6.30 -45.01
CA PHE A 174 2.20 -6.13 -43.69
C PHE A 174 3.15 -4.93 -43.64
N GLN A 175 2.90 -4.00 -42.76
CA GLN A 175 3.75 -2.84 -42.51
C GLN A 175 4.31 -2.92 -41.08
N ALA A 176 5.60 -2.65 -40.92
CA ALA A 176 6.25 -2.55 -39.64
C ALA A 176 7.11 -1.29 -39.55
N THR A 177 7.11 -0.62 -38.41
CA THR A 177 8.01 0.51 -38.12
C THR A 177 8.70 0.29 -36.80
N TRP A 178 10.01 0.46 -36.80
CA TRP A 178 10.86 0.31 -35.61
C TRP A 178 11.79 1.50 -35.46
N GLU A 179 11.62 2.26 -34.35
CA GLU A 179 12.59 3.26 -33.93
C GLU A 179 13.66 2.58 -33.07
N ILE A 180 14.90 2.61 -33.50
CA ILE A 180 16.03 1.98 -32.82
C ILE A 180 16.45 2.85 -31.63
N ASP A 181 16.57 2.25 -30.45
CA ASP A 181 16.91 2.96 -29.21
C ASP A 181 18.42 3.21 -29.06
N ILE A 182 18.97 4.09 -29.90
CA ILE A 182 20.41 4.45 -29.85
C ILE A 182 20.70 5.26 -28.59
N TRP A 183 19.87 6.25 -28.27
CA TRP A 183 20.09 7.22 -27.21
C TRP A 183 19.49 6.82 -25.85
N GLY A 184 18.85 5.66 -25.77
CA GLY A 184 18.27 5.14 -24.53
C GLY A 184 16.90 5.71 -24.18
N LYS A 185 16.15 6.29 -25.12
CA LYS A 185 14.79 6.79 -24.90
C LYS A 185 13.87 5.73 -24.31
N TYR A 186 13.82 4.56 -24.93
CA TYR A 186 12.97 3.45 -24.48
C TYR A 186 13.53 2.75 -23.24
N ARG A 187 14.86 2.66 -23.12
CA ARG A 187 15.52 2.18 -21.89
C ARG A 187 15.16 3.05 -20.68
N ARG A 188 15.25 4.37 -20.82
CA ARG A 188 14.85 5.32 -19.76
C ARG A 188 13.35 5.27 -19.47
N ASN A 189 12.51 5.00 -20.49
CA ASN A 189 11.08 4.80 -20.26
C ASN A 189 10.81 3.52 -19.45
N ALA A 190 11.49 2.42 -19.76
CA ALA A 190 11.38 1.19 -18.98
C ALA A 190 11.92 1.36 -17.55
N GLU A 191 13.02 2.10 -17.37
CA GLU A 191 13.56 2.47 -16.06
C GLU A 191 12.57 3.28 -15.24
N ALA A 192 11.94 4.31 -15.82
CA ALA A 192 10.90 5.11 -15.18
C ALA A 192 9.69 4.26 -14.78
N ALA A 193 9.22 3.38 -15.68
CA ALA A 193 8.10 2.49 -15.43
C ALA A 193 8.43 1.43 -14.35
N LYS A 194 9.66 0.92 -14.31
CA LYS A 194 10.15 0.02 -13.26
C LYS A 194 10.17 0.70 -11.89
N ALA A 195 10.70 1.92 -11.82
CA ALA A 195 10.70 2.70 -10.58
C ALA A 195 9.27 2.98 -10.11
N ALA A 196 8.35 3.34 -11.01
CA ALA A 196 6.94 3.53 -10.68
C ALA A 196 6.28 2.24 -10.15
N LEU A 197 6.61 1.06 -10.72
CA LEU A 197 6.16 -0.23 -10.20
C LEU A 197 6.71 -0.49 -8.79
N GLN A 198 7.99 -0.20 -8.54
CA GLN A 198 8.59 -0.33 -7.21
C GLN A 198 7.94 0.65 -6.21
N GLY A 199 7.59 1.86 -6.64
CA GLY A 199 6.81 2.82 -5.88
C GLY A 199 5.41 2.30 -5.54
N ALA A 200 4.74 1.58 -6.46
CA ALA A 200 3.44 0.95 -6.19
C ALA A 200 3.55 -0.19 -5.17
N HIS A 201 4.62 -0.98 -5.17
CA HIS A 201 4.89 -1.98 -4.13
C HIS A 201 5.07 -1.32 -2.77
N ALA A 202 5.87 -0.25 -2.67
CA ALA A 202 6.03 0.52 -1.44
C ALA A 202 4.69 1.13 -0.97
N GLY A 203 3.86 1.63 -1.90
CA GLY A 203 2.52 2.12 -1.60
C GLY A 203 1.58 1.05 -1.04
N TYR A 204 1.67 -0.19 -1.51
CA TYR A 204 0.95 -1.33 -0.94
C TYR A 204 1.41 -1.65 0.49
N GLU A 205 2.72 -1.68 0.73
CA GLU A 205 3.29 -1.89 2.07
C GLU A 205 2.84 -0.78 3.03
N LEU A 206 2.80 0.48 2.57
CA LEU A 206 2.26 1.61 3.32
C LEU A 206 0.78 1.43 3.67
N ALA A 207 -0.02 0.90 2.74
CA ALA A 207 -1.43 0.59 2.99
C ALA A 207 -1.59 -0.48 4.08
N LEU A 208 -0.72 -1.51 4.12
CA LEU A 208 -0.70 -2.52 5.18
C LEU A 208 -0.33 -1.93 6.54
N VAL A 209 0.70 -1.08 6.60
CA VAL A 209 1.10 -0.37 7.83
C VAL A 209 -0.07 0.46 8.36
N THR A 210 -0.67 1.26 7.48
CA THR A 210 -1.79 2.15 7.84
C THR A 210 -3.00 1.36 8.28
N LEU A 211 -3.45 0.36 7.51
CA LEU A 211 -4.61 -0.47 7.88
C LEU A 211 -4.42 -1.18 9.21
N SER A 212 -3.25 -1.80 9.42
CA SER A 212 -2.97 -2.51 10.68
C SER A 212 -3.00 -1.57 11.89
N ALA A 213 -2.47 -0.35 11.74
CA ALA A 213 -2.53 0.67 12.76
C ALA A 213 -3.95 1.19 12.99
N ASP A 214 -4.71 1.48 11.93
CA ASP A 214 -6.08 2.00 12.03
C ASP A 214 -7.02 0.98 12.70
N VAL A 215 -6.89 -0.32 12.36
CA VAL A 215 -7.64 -1.40 13.02
C VAL A 215 -7.32 -1.46 14.50
N ALA A 216 -6.04 -1.41 14.88
CA ALA A 216 -5.63 -1.44 16.27
C ALA A 216 -6.08 -0.19 17.04
N GLN A 217 -5.95 1.00 16.44
CA GLN A 217 -6.45 2.26 17.04
C GLN A 217 -7.95 2.20 17.29
N GLN A 218 -8.72 1.73 16.31
CA GLN A 218 -10.17 1.65 16.44
C GLN A 218 -10.58 0.57 17.46
N TYR A 219 -9.84 -0.55 17.52
CA TYR A 219 -10.02 -1.58 18.51
C TYR A 219 -9.79 -1.06 19.93
N PHE A 220 -8.66 -0.37 20.18
CA PHE A 220 -8.38 0.18 21.50
C PHE A 220 -9.35 1.31 21.89
N SER A 221 -9.80 2.12 20.93
CA SER A 221 -10.86 3.11 21.16
C SER A 221 -12.18 2.45 21.57
N TYR A 222 -12.55 1.33 20.95
CA TYR A 222 -13.70 0.52 21.34
C TYR A 222 -13.54 -0.01 22.76
N ARG A 223 -12.41 -0.64 23.09
CA ARG A 223 -12.13 -1.21 24.43
C ARG A 223 -12.09 -0.14 25.52
N MET A 224 -11.53 1.02 25.21
CA MET A 224 -11.54 2.18 26.12
C MET A 224 -12.97 2.61 26.44
N THR A 225 -13.81 2.80 25.43
CA THR A 225 -15.21 3.18 25.60
C THR A 225 -16.01 2.12 26.35
N GLU A 226 -15.77 0.84 26.05
CA GLU A 226 -16.37 -0.29 26.78
C GLU A 226 -16.04 -0.25 28.27
N LYS A 227 -14.78 0.05 28.61
CA LYS A 227 -14.35 0.17 30.01
C LYS A 227 -14.96 1.38 30.70
N GLN A 228 -15.08 2.51 30.04
CA GLN A 228 -15.76 3.69 30.55
C GLN A 228 -17.26 3.42 30.79
N LEU A 229 -17.92 2.70 29.89
CA LEU A 229 -19.31 2.28 30.06
C LEU A 229 -19.48 1.34 31.25
N GLU A 230 -18.56 0.39 31.45
CA GLU A 230 -18.55 -0.48 32.66
C GLU A 230 -18.42 0.35 33.95
N ILE A 231 -17.49 1.32 33.96
CA ILE A 231 -17.29 2.23 35.08
C ILE A 231 -18.55 3.05 35.37
N ALA A 232 -19.16 3.65 34.36
CA ALA A 232 -20.38 4.44 34.49
C ALA A 232 -21.53 3.61 35.05
N ARG A 233 -21.76 2.40 34.54
CA ARG A 233 -22.79 1.47 35.03
C ARG A 233 -22.54 1.06 36.48
N ARG A 234 -21.31 0.70 36.85
CA ARG A 234 -20.94 0.33 38.22
C ARG A 234 -21.13 1.48 39.19
N ASN A 235 -20.68 2.69 38.83
CA ASN A 235 -20.84 3.87 39.66
C ASN A 235 -22.31 4.30 39.79
N SER A 236 -23.11 4.25 38.72
CA SER A 236 -24.55 4.50 38.79
C SER A 236 -25.27 3.55 39.75
N LEU A 237 -24.89 2.25 39.77
CA LEU A 237 -25.43 1.29 40.74
C LEU A 237 -25.03 1.62 42.20
N ALA A 238 -23.76 1.97 42.42
CA ALA A 238 -23.30 2.39 43.77
C ALA A 238 -24.00 3.67 44.24
N GLN A 239 -24.18 4.64 43.37
CA GLN A 239 -24.88 5.89 43.66
C GLN A 239 -26.39 5.68 43.93
N LYS A 240 -27.00 4.68 43.24
CA LYS A 240 -28.40 4.29 43.53
C LYS A 240 -28.58 3.80 44.96
N GLU A 241 -27.60 3.09 45.52
CA GLU A 241 -27.63 2.73 46.95
C GLU A 241 -27.47 3.95 47.85
N SER A 242 -26.68 4.95 47.48
CA SER A 242 -26.58 6.22 48.20
C SER A 242 -27.91 6.99 48.16
N VAL A 243 -28.63 7.01 47.02
CA VAL A 243 -29.99 7.58 46.94
C VAL A 243 -30.95 6.87 47.87
N ARG A 244 -30.94 5.53 47.89
CA ARG A 244 -31.82 4.73 48.78
C ARG A 244 -31.53 5.01 50.24
N LEU A 245 -30.27 5.13 50.63
CA LEU A 245 -29.86 5.45 51.99
C LEU A 245 -30.33 6.85 52.43
N THR A 246 -30.08 7.87 51.62
CA THR A 246 -30.49 9.25 51.87
C THR A 246 -32.01 9.41 51.90
N GLU A 247 -32.75 8.70 51.04
CA GLU A 247 -34.20 8.65 51.06
C GLU A 247 -34.74 8.08 52.38
N ALA A 248 -34.17 6.95 52.86
CA ALA A 248 -34.56 6.33 54.12
C ALA A 248 -34.27 7.25 55.31
N MET A 249 -33.10 7.89 55.37
CA MET A 249 -32.71 8.85 56.40
C MET A 249 -33.59 10.10 56.36
N PHE A 250 -33.95 10.61 55.19
CA PHE A 250 -34.88 11.74 55.07
C PHE A 250 -36.27 11.39 55.59
N ARG A 251 -36.83 10.23 55.30
CA ARG A 251 -38.11 9.75 55.76
C ARG A 251 -38.15 9.60 57.33
N LEU A 252 -37.01 9.26 57.92
CA LEU A 252 -36.83 9.15 59.35
C LEU A 252 -36.51 10.50 60.05
N GLY A 253 -36.40 11.58 59.25
CA GLY A 253 -36.03 12.91 59.77
C GLY A 253 -34.55 13.04 60.18
N ALA A 254 -33.69 12.07 59.77
CA ALA A 254 -32.27 12.05 60.14
C ALA A 254 -31.37 12.73 59.06
N SER A 255 -31.91 13.10 57.91
CA SER A 255 -31.21 13.82 56.86
C SER A 255 -32.08 14.87 56.20
N SER A 256 -31.50 15.85 55.52
CA SER A 256 -32.22 16.92 54.83
C SER A 256 -32.71 16.49 53.44
N GLY A 257 -33.82 17.10 52.95
CA GLY A 257 -34.27 16.91 51.56
C GLY A 257 -33.21 17.31 50.51
N ARG A 258 -32.34 18.27 50.85
CA ARG A 258 -31.20 18.66 50.02
C ARG A 258 -30.23 17.50 49.77
N ASP A 259 -29.97 16.70 50.80
CA ASP A 259 -29.02 15.57 50.68
C ASP A 259 -29.59 14.48 49.78
N TYR A 260 -30.91 14.23 49.87
CA TYR A 260 -31.60 13.33 48.95
C TYR A 260 -31.53 13.83 47.48
N ASP A 261 -31.86 15.11 47.24
CA ASP A 261 -31.83 15.69 45.91
C ASP A 261 -30.42 15.72 45.33
N GLN A 262 -29.39 15.96 46.14
CA GLN A 262 -27.98 15.88 45.69
C GLN A 262 -27.61 14.45 45.30
N ALA A 263 -28.05 13.43 46.05
CA ALA A 263 -27.81 12.03 45.70
C ALA A 263 -28.49 11.66 44.36
N VAL A 264 -29.74 12.09 44.18
CA VAL A 264 -30.50 11.87 42.94
C VAL A 264 -29.81 12.57 41.77
N ALA A 265 -29.41 13.83 41.90
CA ALA A 265 -28.75 14.60 40.87
C ALA A 265 -27.41 13.94 40.46
N MET A 266 -26.59 13.50 41.42
CA MET A 266 -25.33 12.80 41.14
C MET A 266 -25.56 11.50 40.38
N GLN A 267 -26.51 10.65 40.81
CA GLN A 267 -26.84 9.40 40.14
C GLN A 267 -27.34 9.64 38.70
N LYS A 268 -28.24 10.61 38.50
CA LYS A 268 -28.80 10.93 37.18
C LYS A 268 -27.76 11.51 36.24
N ASN A 269 -26.80 12.28 36.71
CA ASN A 269 -25.68 12.76 35.91
C ASN A 269 -24.81 11.58 35.39
N THR A 270 -24.44 10.63 36.27
CA THR A 270 -23.70 9.43 35.86
C THR A 270 -24.51 8.54 34.92
N GLU A 271 -25.83 8.41 35.16
CA GLU A 271 -26.73 7.64 34.29
C GLU A 271 -26.87 8.27 32.92
N ALA A 272 -26.80 9.60 32.77
CA ALA A 272 -26.84 10.32 31.50
C ALA A 272 -25.61 10.08 30.63
N ASP A 273 -24.45 9.73 31.20
CA ASP A 273 -23.25 9.37 30.43
C ASP A 273 -23.41 8.03 29.71
N ILE A 274 -24.27 7.12 30.24
CA ILE A 274 -24.42 5.76 29.69
C ILE A 274 -24.88 5.74 28.22
N PRO A 275 -25.99 6.41 27.83
CA PRO A 275 -26.44 6.44 26.44
C PRO A 275 -25.42 7.05 25.49
N GLN A 276 -24.65 8.06 25.94
CA GLN A 276 -23.58 8.67 25.14
C GLN A 276 -22.45 7.68 24.88
N LEU A 277 -22.02 6.94 25.91
CA LEU A 277 -20.97 5.91 25.76
C LEU A 277 -21.43 4.73 24.89
N GLU A 278 -22.72 4.34 25.01
CA GLU A 278 -23.30 3.31 24.13
C GLU A 278 -23.31 3.74 22.66
N ALA A 279 -23.68 4.99 22.38
CA ALA A 279 -23.62 5.56 21.03
C ALA A 279 -22.17 5.59 20.49
N GLN A 280 -21.21 5.98 21.33
CA GLN A 280 -19.79 6.00 20.95
C GLN A 280 -19.26 4.59 20.67
N LEU A 281 -19.67 3.59 21.45
CA LEU A 281 -19.30 2.19 21.28
C LEU A 281 -19.81 1.65 19.94
N ILE A 282 -21.05 1.98 19.55
CA ILE A 282 -21.62 1.65 18.24
C ILE A 282 -20.81 2.32 17.12
N THR A 283 -20.45 3.60 17.29
CA THR A 283 -19.65 4.35 16.31
C THR A 283 -18.29 3.70 16.10
N ASN A 284 -17.58 3.36 17.16
CA ASN A 284 -16.29 2.69 17.11
C ASN A 284 -16.37 1.31 16.44
N ARG A 285 -17.41 0.53 16.75
CA ARG A 285 -17.68 -0.76 16.10
C ARG A 285 -17.94 -0.59 14.61
N ASN A 286 -18.76 0.36 14.22
CA ASN A 286 -19.08 0.58 12.80
C ASN A 286 -17.86 1.04 12.01
N ALA A 287 -16.96 1.82 12.61
CA ALA A 287 -15.69 2.17 11.99
C ALA A 287 -14.78 0.94 11.76
N LEU A 288 -14.75 0.00 12.72
CA LEU A 288 -14.08 -1.29 12.53
C LEU A 288 -14.70 -2.10 11.38
N CYS A 289 -16.04 -2.12 11.25
CA CYS A 289 -16.70 -2.80 10.13
C CYS A 289 -16.20 -2.28 8.77
N VAL A 290 -16.03 -0.97 8.62
CA VAL A 290 -15.50 -0.36 7.38
C VAL A 290 -14.07 -0.84 7.09
N LEU A 291 -13.21 -0.85 8.10
CA LEU A 291 -11.82 -1.33 7.96
C LEU A 291 -11.75 -2.83 7.59
N LEU A 292 -12.71 -3.61 8.10
CA LEU A 292 -12.85 -5.03 7.78
C LEU A 292 -13.54 -5.30 6.43
N GLY A 293 -14.04 -4.26 5.75
CA GLY A 293 -14.77 -4.40 4.49
C GLY A 293 -16.14 -5.06 4.62
N ILE A 294 -16.81 -4.92 5.77
CA ILE A 294 -18.12 -5.49 6.05
C ILE A 294 -19.16 -4.41 6.37
N PRO A 295 -20.45 -4.66 6.10
CA PRO A 295 -21.51 -3.75 6.52
C PRO A 295 -21.53 -3.54 8.03
N PRO A 296 -22.03 -2.38 8.54
CA PRO A 296 -22.21 -2.14 9.96
C PRO A 296 -23.06 -3.23 10.63
N GLY A 297 -22.51 -3.83 11.69
CA GLY A 297 -23.16 -4.95 12.37
C GLY A 297 -22.34 -5.47 13.57
N PRO A 298 -22.78 -6.57 14.21
CA PRO A 298 -22.02 -7.18 15.28
C PRO A 298 -20.71 -7.79 14.73
N ILE A 299 -19.64 -7.61 15.51
CA ILE A 299 -18.31 -8.19 15.22
C ILE A 299 -18.10 -9.29 16.28
N PRO A 300 -18.00 -10.57 15.89
CA PRO A 300 -17.89 -11.67 16.85
C PRO A 300 -16.69 -11.56 17.78
N GLU A 301 -15.57 -11.07 17.28
CA GLU A 301 -14.30 -10.90 18.01
C GLU A 301 -14.41 -9.86 19.16
N LEU A 302 -15.42 -8.99 19.14
CA LEU A 302 -15.69 -8.02 20.20
C LEU A 302 -16.59 -8.56 21.31
N ALA A 303 -17.25 -9.70 21.10
CA ALA A 303 -18.16 -10.28 22.06
C ALA A 303 -17.44 -10.72 23.35
N PRO A 304 -18.06 -10.55 24.54
CA PRO A 304 -17.53 -11.05 25.79
C PRO A 304 -17.32 -12.58 25.72
N GLY A 305 -16.14 -13.04 26.14
CA GLY A 305 -15.82 -14.49 26.14
C GLY A 305 -15.53 -15.09 24.77
N TRP A 306 -15.33 -14.28 23.74
CA TRP A 306 -14.90 -14.79 22.44
C TRP A 306 -13.54 -15.50 22.56
N VAL A 307 -13.45 -16.67 21.90
CA VAL A 307 -12.23 -17.49 21.84
C VAL A 307 -11.82 -17.64 20.36
N PRO A 308 -10.52 -17.55 20.03
CA PRO A 308 -10.04 -17.75 18.66
C PRO A 308 -10.46 -19.11 18.12
N GLN A 309 -11.12 -19.12 16.96
CA GLN A 309 -11.37 -20.37 16.24
C GLN A 309 -10.10 -20.74 15.45
N PRO A 310 -9.71 -22.02 15.42
CA PRO A 310 -8.62 -22.46 14.55
C PRO A 310 -8.96 -22.11 13.10
N PRO A 311 -7.95 -21.79 12.25
CA PRO A 311 -8.18 -21.43 10.86
C PRO A 311 -8.97 -22.55 10.18
N GLN A 312 -10.19 -22.25 9.76
CA GLN A 312 -10.97 -23.14 8.92
C GLN A 312 -10.27 -23.16 7.56
N THR A 313 -9.66 -24.26 7.21
CA THR A 313 -9.21 -24.52 5.84
C THR A 313 -10.39 -24.32 4.92
N ALA A 314 -10.24 -23.36 3.98
CA ALA A 314 -11.28 -22.99 3.03
C ALA A 314 -11.58 -24.18 2.10
N SER A 315 -12.41 -25.11 2.55
CA SER A 315 -13.15 -26.03 1.71
C SER A 315 -14.55 -25.43 1.56
N GLY A 316 -14.93 -25.15 0.31
CA GLY A 316 -16.14 -24.42 -0.03
C GLY A 316 -17.37 -24.97 0.65
N ALA A 317 -18.00 -24.14 1.47
CA ALA A 317 -19.37 -24.36 1.91
C ALA A 317 -20.08 -23.01 2.03
N ALA A 318 -21.23 -22.99 1.39
CA ALA A 318 -22.18 -21.92 1.27
C ALA A 318 -22.46 -21.21 2.60
N LEU A 319 -22.70 -19.88 2.50
CA LEU A 319 -23.34 -19.06 3.50
C LEU A 319 -24.72 -19.66 3.88
N ALA A 320 -24.72 -20.50 4.91
CA ALA A 320 -25.94 -20.90 5.59
C ALA A 320 -26.13 -19.99 6.79
N SER A 321 -27.12 -19.12 6.69
CA SER A 321 -27.74 -18.40 7.80
C SER A 321 -28.10 -19.41 8.90
N SER A 322 -27.37 -19.40 10.01
CA SER A 322 -27.78 -20.08 11.24
C SER A 322 -27.95 -19.05 12.33
N ALA A 323 -29.22 -18.78 12.65
CA ALA A 323 -29.61 -18.11 13.88
C ALA A 323 -29.05 -18.88 15.09
N PRO A 324 -28.68 -18.19 16.18
CA PRO A 324 -28.14 -18.88 17.37
C PRO A 324 -29.25 -19.63 18.08
N THR A 325 -29.15 -20.96 18.06
CA THR A 325 -29.96 -21.82 18.92
C THR A 325 -29.45 -21.68 20.35
N ALA A 326 -30.25 -21.14 21.22
CA ALA A 326 -30.02 -21.12 22.66
C ALA A 326 -29.98 -22.55 23.19
N GLY A 327 -28.90 -22.91 23.88
CA GLY A 327 -28.82 -24.12 24.68
C GLY A 327 -27.74 -25.10 24.28
N LYS A 328 -26.48 -24.81 24.68
CA LYS A 328 -25.49 -25.84 24.98
C LYS A 328 -24.68 -25.44 26.22
N THR A 329 -24.82 -26.24 27.27
CA THR A 329 -24.02 -26.24 28.49
C THR A 329 -22.53 -26.15 28.18
N LEU A 330 -21.84 -25.17 28.78
CA LEU A 330 -20.40 -24.99 28.72
C LEU A 330 -19.68 -26.24 29.32
N PRO A 331 -18.58 -26.68 28.74
CA PRO A 331 -17.71 -27.68 29.36
C PRO A 331 -17.16 -27.11 30.68
N GLN A 332 -17.38 -27.82 31.80
CA GLN A 332 -16.75 -27.51 33.07
C GLN A 332 -15.23 -27.70 32.91
N GLY A 333 -14.48 -26.58 32.96
CA GLY A 333 -13.00 -26.58 32.88
C GLY A 333 -12.39 -25.42 32.10
N ALA A 334 -13.17 -24.67 31.36
CA ALA A 334 -12.69 -23.44 30.77
C ALA A 334 -12.69 -22.33 31.83
N THR A 335 -11.52 -21.95 32.34
CA THR A 335 -11.37 -20.73 33.13
C THR A 335 -11.97 -19.57 32.33
N PRO A 336 -12.83 -18.73 32.94
CA PRO A 336 -13.39 -17.60 32.25
C PRO A 336 -12.26 -16.63 31.85
N TYR A 337 -11.91 -16.60 30.58
CA TYR A 337 -10.90 -15.69 29.99
C TYR A 337 -11.28 -14.21 30.15
N ALA A 338 -12.41 -13.93 30.76
CA ALA A 338 -13.02 -12.61 30.88
C ALA A 338 -12.88 -11.95 32.28
N ALA A 339 -12.29 -12.62 33.28
CA ALA A 339 -12.48 -12.16 34.64
C ALA A 339 -11.48 -11.13 35.17
N GLU A 340 -10.28 -10.96 34.59
CA GLU A 340 -9.29 -9.99 35.11
C GLU A 340 -8.34 -9.45 34.03
N ARG A 341 -8.86 -8.92 32.94
CA ARG A 341 -8.05 -8.07 32.09
C ARG A 341 -8.05 -6.67 32.67
N THR A 342 -7.13 -6.38 33.58
CA THR A 342 -6.80 -5.01 33.95
C THR A 342 -6.27 -4.30 32.70
N ALA A 343 -6.63 -3.03 32.50
CA ALA A 343 -6.18 -2.21 31.37
C ALA A 343 -4.65 -2.21 31.18
N GLN A 344 -3.91 -2.61 32.17
CA GLN A 344 -2.46 -2.74 32.21
C GLN A 344 -1.94 -3.96 31.42
N SER A 345 -2.78 -4.98 31.18
CA SER A 345 -2.40 -6.22 30.50
C SER A 345 -2.21 -6.06 28.96
N PHE A 346 -2.65 -4.94 28.39
CA PHE A 346 -2.63 -4.69 26.95
C PHE A 346 -1.46 -3.82 26.46
N ILE A 347 -0.59 -3.35 27.35
CA ILE A 347 0.47 -2.41 26.95
C ILE A 347 1.78 -3.18 26.82
N PRO A 348 2.39 -3.27 25.61
CA PRO A 348 3.71 -3.87 25.48
C PRO A 348 4.72 -3.09 26.29
N LEU A 349 5.45 -3.77 27.15
CA LEU A 349 6.45 -3.17 28.03
C LEU A 349 7.78 -2.91 27.31
N ASP A 350 8.10 -3.74 26.30
CA ASP A 350 9.40 -3.77 25.64
C ASP A 350 9.24 -3.55 24.13
N ILE A 351 9.50 -2.33 23.67
CA ILE A 351 9.50 -1.98 22.25
C ILE A 351 10.95 -1.72 21.84
N ALA A 352 11.50 -2.53 20.92
CA ALA A 352 12.82 -2.30 20.35
C ALA A 352 12.76 -1.14 19.36
N ILE A 353 13.57 -0.13 19.57
CA ILE A 353 13.71 1.02 18.67
C ILE A 353 15.10 0.97 18.06
N GLY A 354 15.14 0.77 16.74
CA GLY A 354 16.39 0.75 15.98
C GLY A 354 17.03 2.13 15.82
N VAL A 355 18.15 2.19 15.11
CA VAL A 355 18.85 3.44 14.77
C VAL A 355 18.02 4.26 13.77
N PRO A 356 18.00 5.61 13.83
CA PRO A 356 17.23 6.47 12.91
C PRO A 356 17.46 6.17 11.42
N ALA A 357 18.69 5.88 11.04
CA ALA A 357 19.04 5.57 9.65
C ALA A 357 18.39 4.25 9.12
N ASP A 358 18.24 3.24 9.98
CA ASP A 358 17.61 1.95 9.61
C ASP A 358 16.11 2.09 9.48
N LEU A 359 15.50 2.98 10.28
CA LEU A 359 14.09 3.34 10.18
C LEU A 359 13.72 3.84 8.78
N LEU A 360 14.55 4.73 8.20
CA LEU A 360 14.31 5.29 6.87
C LEU A 360 14.28 4.25 5.77
N ARG A 361 15.12 3.21 5.88
CA ARG A 361 15.14 2.10 4.92
C ARG A 361 13.91 1.21 5.04
N ARG A 362 13.31 1.14 6.23
CA ARG A 362 12.19 0.29 6.53
C ARG A 362 10.84 0.91 6.18
N ARG A 363 10.70 2.24 6.30
CA ARG A 363 9.44 2.95 6.06
C ARG A 363 9.03 2.93 4.58
N PRO A 364 7.83 2.40 4.27
CA PRO A 364 7.37 2.30 2.89
C PRO A 364 7.08 3.65 2.23
N ASP A 365 6.64 4.68 2.98
CA ASP A 365 6.39 6.03 2.46
C ASP A 365 7.68 6.71 1.97
N VAL A 366 8.78 6.55 2.70
CA VAL A 366 10.11 7.04 2.30
C VAL A 366 10.59 6.32 1.04
N ARG A 367 10.40 4.99 0.98
CA ARG A 367 10.74 4.19 -0.21
C ARG A 367 9.89 4.57 -1.43
N GLN A 368 8.61 4.85 -1.22
CA GLN A 368 7.72 5.30 -2.29
C GLN A 368 8.18 6.66 -2.86
N ALA A 369 8.50 7.63 -2.00
CA ALA A 369 9.00 8.93 -2.42
C ALA A 369 10.35 8.83 -3.16
N GLU A 370 11.24 7.93 -2.71
CA GLU A 370 12.51 7.64 -3.38
C GLU A 370 12.29 7.09 -4.80
N GLN A 371 11.38 6.12 -4.96
CA GLN A 371 11.10 5.52 -6.25
C GLN A 371 10.41 6.51 -7.22
N GLU A 372 9.59 7.42 -6.70
CA GLU A 372 9.04 8.51 -7.51
C GLU A 372 10.15 9.44 -8.02
N ALA A 373 11.11 9.82 -7.17
CA ALA A 373 12.24 10.62 -7.59
C ALA A 373 13.09 9.88 -8.66
N ALA A 374 13.32 8.57 -8.50
CA ALA A 374 14.01 7.75 -9.49
C ALA A 374 13.26 7.73 -10.83
N ALA A 375 11.94 7.62 -10.82
CA ALA A 375 11.12 7.66 -12.03
C ALA A 375 11.23 9.03 -12.74
N GLN A 376 11.20 10.13 -11.98
CA GLN A 376 11.34 11.48 -12.55
C GLN A 376 12.75 11.74 -13.11
N CYS A 377 13.79 11.20 -12.48
CA CYS A 377 15.16 11.24 -13.00
C CYS A 377 15.26 10.55 -14.37
N ALA A 378 14.74 9.34 -14.49
CA ALA A 378 14.74 8.61 -15.76
C ALA A 378 13.99 9.35 -16.88
N ARG A 379 12.90 10.08 -16.55
CA ARG A 379 12.14 10.91 -17.51
C ARG A 379 12.96 12.09 -18.07
N ILE A 380 13.95 12.60 -17.34
CA ILE A 380 14.90 13.58 -17.91
C ILE A 380 15.63 12.96 -19.08
N GLY A 381 16.07 11.70 -18.96
CA GLY A 381 16.73 10.98 -20.03
C GLY A 381 15.84 10.81 -21.26
N ILE A 382 14.55 10.53 -21.10
CA ILE A 382 13.56 10.44 -22.20
C ILE A 382 13.49 11.76 -22.95
N ASN A 383 13.29 12.87 -22.24
CA ASN A 383 13.22 14.21 -22.85
C ASN A 383 14.54 14.64 -23.48
N LYS A 384 15.67 14.25 -22.87
CA LYS A 384 17.00 14.53 -23.41
C LYS A 384 17.27 13.76 -24.69
N ALA A 385 16.83 12.50 -24.78
CA ALA A 385 16.93 11.68 -25.99
C ALA A 385 16.22 12.31 -27.19
N ALA A 386 15.13 13.06 -26.97
CA ALA A 386 14.40 13.77 -28.03
C ALA A 386 15.17 14.95 -28.65
N LEU A 387 16.31 15.37 -28.08
CA LEU A 387 17.21 16.36 -28.68
C LEU A 387 18.09 15.80 -29.78
N PHE A 388 18.27 14.49 -29.82
CA PHE A 388 19.17 13.79 -30.72
C PHE A 388 18.43 13.21 -31.94
N PRO A 389 19.16 12.88 -33.03
CA PRO A 389 18.55 12.29 -34.20
C PRO A 389 17.87 10.95 -33.89
N SER A 390 16.64 10.74 -34.33
CA SER A 390 15.96 9.46 -34.25
C SER A 390 16.24 8.62 -35.51
N PHE A 391 16.51 7.34 -35.29
CA PHE A 391 16.70 6.34 -36.34
C PHE A 391 15.51 5.40 -36.39
N SER A 392 14.84 5.32 -37.54
CA SER A 392 13.75 4.37 -37.71
C SER A 392 13.93 3.56 -38.98
N ILE A 393 13.40 2.36 -38.97
CA ILE A 393 13.31 1.47 -40.14
C ILE A 393 11.83 1.19 -40.33
N SER A 394 11.30 1.56 -41.51
CA SER A 394 9.96 1.17 -41.94
C SER A 394 10.06 0.12 -43.01
N GLY A 395 9.26 -0.93 -42.91
CA GLY A 395 9.19 -2.01 -43.85
C GLY A 395 7.76 -2.25 -44.32
N PHE A 396 7.62 -2.60 -45.61
CA PHE A 396 6.36 -3.06 -46.19
C PHE A 396 6.60 -4.37 -46.92
N LEU A 397 5.71 -5.32 -46.74
CA LEU A 397 5.73 -6.62 -47.41
C LEU A 397 4.30 -6.96 -47.84
N GLY A 398 4.01 -6.98 -49.13
CA GLY A 398 2.64 -7.19 -49.58
C GLY A 398 2.46 -7.11 -51.07
N PHE A 399 1.25 -6.86 -51.48
CA PHE A 399 0.83 -6.73 -52.86
C PHE A 399 0.41 -5.29 -53.14
N GLN A 400 0.85 -4.74 -54.25
CA GLN A 400 0.52 -3.40 -54.69
C GLN A 400 0.15 -3.45 -56.17
N GLY A 401 -1.09 -3.04 -56.50
CA GLY A 401 -1.60 -2.99 -57.85
C GLY A 401 -2.22 -1.65 -58.18
N SER A 402 -2.16 -1.26 -59.44
CA SER A 402 -2.88 -0.07 -59.96
C SER A 402 -3.46 -0.40 -61.35
N ASP A 403 -4.50 0.33 -61.72
CA ASP A 403 -5.15 0.24 -63.04
C ASP A 403 -4.52 1.18 -64.07
N VAL A 404 -3.23 1.41 -63.99
CA VAL A 404 -2.47 2.26 -64.92
C VAL A 404 -1.88 1.41 -66.06
N GLY A 405 -2.17 1.77 -67.29
CA GLY A 405 -1.66 1.11 -68.49
C GLY A 405 -2.43 -0.18 -68.85
N ALA A 406 -1.70 -1.29 -68.96
CA ALA A 406 -2.29 -2.61 -69.28
C ALA A 406 -2.69 -3.44 -68.06
N PHE A 407 -2.54 -2.91 -66.86
CA PHE A 407 -2.83 -3.62 -65.61
C PHE A 407 -4.26 -3.35 -65.14
N THR A 408 -4.82 -4.31 -64.42
CA THR A 408 -6.13 -4.20 -63.78
C THR A 408 -5.98 -4.40 -62.26
N LEU A 409 -6.93 -3.93 -61.47
CA LEU A 409 -6.93 -4.19 -60.02
C LEU A 409 -6.93 -5.71 -59.69
N GLY A 410 -7.42 -6.55 -60.58
CA GLY A 410 -7.39 -8.01 -60.44
C GLY A 410 -5.96 -8.59 -60.42
N ASP A 411 -5.01 -7.92 -61.08
CA ASP A 411 -3.62 -8.34 -61.14
C ASP A 411 -2.85 -8.07 -59.84
N THR A 412 -3.45 -7.37 -58.88
CA THR A 412 -2.86 -7.05 -57.56
C THR A 412 -2.40 -8.32 -56.83
N PHE A 413 -3.09 -9.44 -56.98
CA PHE A 413 -2.71 -10.70 -56.31
C PHE A 413 -1.77 -11.60 -57.14
N SER A 414 -1.26 -11.08 -58.25
CA SER A 414 -0.26 -11.79 -59.03
C SER A 414 1.11 -11.75 -58.38
N HIS A 415 1.96 -12.73 -58.68
CA HIS A 415 3.35 -12.77 -58.21
C HIS A 415 4.14 -11.49 -58.57
N ASN A 416 3.80 -10.86 -59.70
CA ASN A 416 4.46 -9.65 -60.19
C ASN A 416 4.07 -8.38 -59.43
N ALA A 417 2.98 -8.40 -58.70
CA ALA A 417 2.51 -7.28 -57.85
C ALA A 417 3.07 -7.37 -56.40
N PHE A 418 3.84 -8.42 -56.09
CA PHE A 418 4.48 -8.57 -54.80
C PHE A 418 5.58 -7.53 -54.62
N THR A 419 5.48 -6.75 -53.55
CA THR A 419 6.42 -5.67 -53.20
C THR A 419 6.99 -5.89 -51.81
N ALA A 420 8.31 -5.82 -51.70
CA ALA A 420 9.01 -5.80 -50.44
C ALA A 420 9.89 -4.55 -50.38
N SER A 421 9.72 -3.73 -49.39
CA SER A 421 10.52 -2.52 -49.20
C SER A 421 11.00 -2.38 -47.75
N ALA A 422 12.20 -1.84 -47.61
CA ALA A 422 12.75 -1.44 -46.32
C ALA A 422 13.34 -0.02 -46.45
N SER A 423 12.84 0.89 -45.65
CA SER A 423 13.20 2.31 -45.72
C SER A 423 13.79 2.77 -44.40
N PRO A 424 15.12 2.80 -44.26
CA PRO A 424 15.75 3.44 -43.10
C PRO A 424 15.56 4.95 -43.19
N SER A 425 15.26 5.58 -42.03
CA SER A 425 15.04 7.02 -41.91
C SER A 425 15.81 7.59 -40.74
N LEU A 426 16.42 8.75 -40.95
CA LEU A 426 17.09 9.56 -39.93
C LEU A 426 16.38 10.90 -39.85
N VAL A 427 15.84 11.22 -38.68
CA VAL A 427 15.17 12.51 -38.42
C VAL A 427 15.92 13.28 -37.36
N LEU A 428 16.48 14.45 -37.73
CA LEU A 428 17.12 15.37 -36.80
C LEU A 428 16.19 16.58 -36.57
N PRO A 429 15.74 16.84 -35.32
CA PRO A 429 14.93 18.00 -35.00
C PRO A 429 15.80 19.28 -35.00
N PHE A 430 15.80 19.99 -36.16
CA PHE A 430 16.70 21.13 -36.38
C PHE A 430 16.15 22.43 -35.86
N LEU A 431 14.92 22.81 -36.23
CA LEU A 431 14.28 24.08 -35.81
C LEU A 431 13.13 23.76 -34.84
N ASN A 432 13.36 23.88 -33.55
CA ASN A 432 12.34 23.62 -32.52
C ASN A 432 12.11 24.83 -31.59
N TYR A 433 12.73 25.97 -31.87
CA TYR A 433 12.57 27.24 -31.14
C TYR A 433 12.69 27.11 -29.60
N GLY A 434 13.57 26.25 -29.16
CA GLY A 434 13.80 25.99 -27.73
C GLY A 434 12.78 25.04 -27.06
N ARG A 435 11.76 24.55 -27.75
CA ARG A 435 10.70 23.70 -27.18
C ARG A 435 11.28 22.44 -26.53
N LEU A 436 12.18 21.73 -27.19
CA LEU A 436 12.78 20.50 -26.67
C LEU A 436 13.70 20.78 -25.47
N TYR A 437 14.51 21.84 -25.51
CA TYR A 437 15.34 22.24 -24.38
C TYR A 437 14.50 22.63 -23.15
N ASN A 438 13.40 23.33 -23.35
CA ASN A 438 12.50 23.71 -22.28
C ASN A 438 11.73 22.49 -21.74
N ALA A 439 11.44 21.46 -22.53
CA ALA A 439 10.88 20.20 -22.05
C ALA A 439 11.85 19.47 -21.09
N VAL A 440 13.16 19.46 -21.42
CA VAL A 440 14.19 18.92 -20.50
C VAL A 440 14.26 19.74 -19.22
N ARG A 441 14.29 21.09 -19.31
CA ARG A 441 14.32 21.97 -18.13
C ARG A 441 13.10 21.81 -17.24
N ALA A 442 11.91 21.70 -17.84
CA ALA A 442 10.67 21.45 -17.11
C ALA A 442 10.73 20.13 -16.35
N GLN A 443 11.21 19.06 -17.00
CA GLN A 443 11.35 17.75 -16.37
C GLN A 443 12.42 17.74 -15.27
N ASP A 444 13.52 18.46 -15.44
CA ASP A 444 14.55 18.63 -14.42
C ASP A 444 13.98 19.34 -13.18
N ALA A 445 13.16 20.37 -13.36
CA ALA A 445 12.46 21.03 -12.27
C ALA A 445 11.49 20.09 -11.54
N VAL A 446 10.77 19.20 -12.26
CA VAL A 446 9.91 18.17 -11.66
C VAL A 446 10.73 17.17 -10.87
N PHE A 447 11.88 16.75 -11.39
CA PHE A 447 12.81 15.88 -10.64
C PHE A 447 13.30 16.57 -9.37
N GLN A 448 13.75 17.82 -9.45
CA GLN A 448 14.18 18.57 -8.26
C GLN A 448 13.05 18.72 -7.23
N GLN A 449 11.82 18.94 -7.68
CA GLN A 449 10.64 18.95 -6.80
C GLN A 449 10.43 17.61 -6.09
N SER A 450 10.61 16.50 -6.80
CA SER A 450 10.49 15.16 -6.19
C SER A 450 11.58 14.87 -5.15
N LEU A 451 12.81 15.38 -5.35
CA LEU A 451 13.88 15.31 -4.35
C LEU A 451 13.56 16.10 -3.09
N VAL A 452 12.98 17.30 -3.24
CA VAL A 452 12.52 18.11 -2.08
C VAL A 452 11.40 17.40 -1.34
N THR A 453 10.46 16.78 -2.07
CA THR A 453 9.38 15.97 -1.48
C THR A 453 9.94 14.76 -0.73
N TYR A 454 10.91 14.05 -1.30
CA TYR A 454 11.60 12.95 -0.62
C TYR A 454 12.24 13.42 0.69
N LYS A 455 12.99 14.54 0.66
CA LYS A 455 13.60 15.13 1.86
C LYS A 455 12.56 15.48 2.92
N GLN A 456 11.44 16.07 2.51
CA GLN A 456 10.34 16.41 3.42
C GLN A 456 9.73 15.15 4.06
N THR A 457 9.49 14.09 3.28
CA THR A 457 8.97 12.81 3.78
C THR A 457 9.91 12.21 4.83
N VAL A 458 11.23 12.26 4.60
CA VAL A 458 12.23 11.80 5.56
C VAL A 458 12.16 12.60 6.87
N LEU A 459 12.10 13.93 6.79
CA LEU A 459 12.00 14.77 7.99
C LEU A 459 10.71 14.54 8.76
N GLN A 460 9.59 14.36 8.06
CA GLN A 460 8.31 14.00 8.68
C GLN A 460 8.36 12.63 9.35
N ALA A 461 9.00 11.65 8.72
CA ALA A 461 9.18 10.31 9.28
C ALA A 461 9.97 10.35 10.60
N LEU A 462 11.04 11.14 10.67
CA LEU A 462 11.82 11.34 11.90
C LEU A 462 10.99 12.04 12.97
N GLN A 463 10.28 13.11 12.61
CA GLN A 463 9.41 13.83 13.54
C GLN A 463 8.32 12.93 14.12
N GLU A 464 7.66 12.13 13.28
CA GLU A 464 6.62 11.20 13.73
C GLU A 464 7.16 10.17 14.70
N ALA A 465 8.33 9.58 14.43
CA ALA A 465 8.95 8.60 15.31
C ALA A 465 9.33 9.20 16.65
N GLU A 466 9.95 10.39 16.67
CA GLU A 466 10.37 11.13 17.86
C GLU A 466 9.16 11.51 18.72
N ASN A 467 8.13 12.07 18.10
CA ASN A 467 6.89 12.45 18.77
C ASN A 467 6.15 11.23 19.35
N ALA A 468 6.05 10.14 18.59
CA ALA A 468 5.37 8.92 19.04
C ALA A 468 6.12 8.27 20.22
N MET A 469 7.43 8.26 20.19
CA MET A 469 8.29 7.75 21.26
C MET A 469 8.08 8.55 22.56
N SER A 470 8.23 9.88 22.47
CA SER A 470 8.00 10.77 23.61
C SER A 470 6.59 10.63 24.17
N SER A 471 5.58 10.62 23.31
CA SER A 471 4.17 10.48 23.71
C SER A 471 3.90 9.15 24.41
N PHE A 472 4.47 8.04 23.91
CA PHE A 472 4.33 6.73 24.54
C PHE A 472 4.94 6.70 25.94
N ILE A 473 6.18 7.16 26.11
CA ILE A 473 6.87 7.21 27.40
C ILE A 473 6.06 8.06 28.41
N ARG A 474 5.65 9.26 28.01
CA ARG A 474 4.90 10.17 28.88
C ARG A 474 3.49 9.66 29.21
N SER A 475 2.82 8.99 28.27
CA SER A 475 1.51 8.39 28.54
C SER A 475 1.58 7.28 29.59
N ARG A 476 2.65 6.46 29.58
CA ARG A 476 2.88 5.43 30.63
C ARG A 476 3.08 6.06 32.00
N GLN A 477 3.92 7.10 32.11
CA GLN A 477 4.13 7.83 33.35
C GLN A 477 2.81 8.40 33.90
N ARG A 478 2.01 9.03 33.02
CA ARG A 478 0.70 9.58 33.39
C ARG A 478 -0.25 8.49 33.86
N LEU A 479 -0.31 7.34 33.20
CA LEU A 479 -1.17 6.23 33.61
C LEU A 479 -0.86 5.77 35.02
N THR A 480 0.40 5.59 35.39
CA THR A 480 0.83 5.18 36.73
C THR A 480 0.37 6.17 37.80
N LEU A 481 0.52 7.48 37.55
CA LEU A 481 0.10 8.52 38.48
C LEU A 481 -1.43 8.56 38.65
N LEU A 482 -2.18 8.40 37.56
CA LEU A 482 -3.65 8.38 37.63
C LEU A 482 -4.19 7.12 38.32
N GLN A 483 -3.51 5.98 38.21
CA GLN A 483 -3.85 4.77 38.95
C GLN A 483 -3.71 5.01 40.45
N GLN A 484 -2.61 5.61 40.92
CA GLN A 484 -2.41 5.96 42.30
C GLN A 484 -3.47 6.96 42.81
N ALA A 485 -3.85 7.93 41.96
CA ALA A 485 -4.90 8.90 42.30
C ALA A 485 -6.28 8.22 42.43
N ALA A 486 -6.62 7.30 41.53
CA ALA A 486 -7.88 6.55 41.57
C ALA A 486 -7.97 5.66 42.81
N GLU A 487 -6.88 4.97 43.19
CA GLU A 487 -6.81 4.19 44.42
C GLU A 487 -7.00 5.07 45.66
N ALA A 488 -6.37 6.24 45.70
CA ALA A 488 -6.55 7.19 46.81
C ALA A 488 -7.99 7.72 46.88
N ALA A 489 -8.60 8.05 45.75
CA ALA A 489 -9.99 8.49 45.66
C ALA A 489 -10.96 7.40 46.14
N GLY A 490 -10.73 6.13 45.78
CA GLY A 490 -11.52 4.99 46.23
C GLY A 490 -11.44 4.80 47.75
N ARG A 491 -10.23 4.92 48.35
CA ARG A 491 -10.06 4.91 49.81
C ARG A 491 -10.78 6.08 50.48
N SER A 492 -10.71 7.28 49.93
CA SER A 492 -11.39 8.48 50.42
C SER A 492 -12.92 8.30 50.42
N THR A 493 -13.47 7.76 49.33
CA THR A 493 -14.91 7.50 49.21
C THR A 493 -15.39 6.51 50.28
N LYS A 494 -14.63 5.43 50.50
CA LYS A 494 -14.96 4.45 51.55
C LYS A 494 -15.00 5.09 52.92
N LEU A 495 -14.00 5.87 53.30
CA LEU A 495 -13.94 6.58 54.57
C LEU A 495 -15.05 7.61 54.70
N ALA A 496 -15.36 8.38 53.67
CA ALA A 496 -16.45 9.35 53.67
C ALA A 496 -17.81 8.68 53.90
N LEU A 497 -18.08 7.52 53.33
CA LEU A 497 -19.28 6.73 53.54
C LEU A 497 -19.36 6.19 54.99
N GLU A 498 -18.25 5.68 55.53
CA GLU A 498 -18.17 5.21 56.93
C GLU A 498 -18.42 6.36 57.91
N GLN A 499 -17.84 7.53 57.69
CA GLN A 499 -18.02 8.72 58.52
C GLN A 499 -19.45 9.28 58.44
N TYR A 500 -20.06 9.28 57.25
CA TYR A 500 -21.45 9.68 57.06
C TYR A 500 -22.42 8.73 57.80
N ASN A 501 -22.21 7.43 57.69
CA ASN A 501 -22.99 6.42 58.41
C ASN A 501 -22.86 6.54 59.93
N ALA A 502 -21.71 7.00 60.42
CA ALA A 502 -21.46 7.28 61.82
C ALA A 502 -21.99 8.68 62.27
N GLY A 503 -22.56 9.47 61.37
CA GLY A 503 -23.07 10.82 61.64
C GLY A 503 -21.97 11.87 61.89
N SER A 504 -20.72 11.59 61.53
CA SER A 504 -19.57 12.46 61.78
C SER A 504 -19.22 13.40 60.62
N THR A 505 -19.90 13.32 59.49
CA THR A 505 -19.70 14.19 58.33
C THR A 505 -21.00 14.40 57.55
N ASP A 506 -21.05 15.46 56.73
CA ASP A 506 -22.17 15.79 55.86
C ASP A 506 -22.20 14.94 54.61
N PHE A 507 -23.38 14.72 54.01
CA PHE A 507 -23.55 13.98 52.77
C PHE A 507 -22.82 14.65 51.59
N THR A 508 -22.64 15.96 51.59
CA THR A 508 -21.86 16.71 50.61
C THR A 508 -20.42 16.18 50.47
N THR A 509 -19.81 15.73 51.57
CA THR A 509 -18.48 15.09 51.56
C THR A 509 -18.52 13.77 50.82
N VAL A 510 -19.57 12.96 50.99
CA VAL A 510 -19.77 11.70 50.26
C VAL A 510 -19.94 11.95 48.76
N VAL A 511 -20.80 12.93 48.40
CA VAL A 511 -21.02 13.34 47.00
C VAL A 511 -19.70 13.75 46.33
N SER A 512 -18.92 14.60 47.01
CA SER A 512 -17.63 15.08 46.51
C SER A 512 -16.64 13.92 46.32
N ALA A 513 -16.56 13.00 47.29
CA ALA A 513 -15.68 11.84 47.23
C ALA A 513 -16.08 10.86 46.09
N GLN A 514 -17.38 10.54 45.97
CA GLN A 514 -17.89 9.67 44.90
C GLN A 514 -17.70 10.28 43.51
N THR A 515 -17.94 11.59 43.37
CA THR A 515 -17.71 12.30 42.09
C THR A 515 -16.23 12.24 41.71
N THR A 516 -15.34 12.50 42.66
CA THR A 516 -13.88 12.42 42.45
C THR A 516 -13.46 11.01 42.07
N GLN A 517 -13.96 9.99 42.76
CA GLN A 517 -13.67 8.59 42.43
C GLN A 517 -14.09 8.26 40.99
N TYR A 518 -15.33 8.59 40.61
CA TYR A 518 -15.83 8.36 39.26
C TYR A 518 -14.96 9.05 38.18
N GLN A 519 -14.58 10.31 38.42
CA GLN A 519 -13.71 11.07 37.54
C GLN A 519 -12.32 10.44 37.41
N GLN A 520 -11.72 9.99 38.51
CA GLN A 520 -10.40 9.35 38.50
C GLN A 520 -10.43 7.98 37.81
N GLU A 521 -11.45 7.15 38.06
CA GLU A 521 -11.64 5.87 37.39
C GLU A 521 -11.77 6.04 35.85
N ASN A 522 -12.57 7.02 35.41
CA ASN A 522 -12.68 7.36 33.99
C ASN A 522 -11.35 7.88 33.39
N SER A 523 -10.62 8.67 34.16
CA SER A 523 -9.30 9.17 33.77
C SER A 523 -8.28 8.04 33.61
N VAL A 524 -8.32 7.02 34.46
CA VAL A 524 -7.48 5.81 34.33
C VAL A 524 -7.85 5.03 33.07
N ALA A 525 -9.15 4.80 32.83
CA ALA A 525 -9.60 4.08 31.65
C ALA A 525 -9.19 4.81 30.34
N ALA A 526 -9.37 6.13 30.32
CA ALA A 526 -8.93 6.97 29.19
C ALA A 526 -7.41 6.97 29.02
N ALA A 527 -6.64 7.06 30.12
CA ALA A 527 -5.18 7.05 30.06
C ALA A 527 -4.64 5.69 29.60
N ALA A 528 -5.23 4.59 30.05
CA ALA A 528 -4.85 3.24 29.61
C ALA A 528 -5.11 3.04 28.11
N GLY A 529 -6.31 3.40 27.64
CA GLY A 529 -6.63 3.38 26.21
C GLY A 529 -5.68 4.27 25.40
N ASN A 530 -5.45 5.51 25.87
CA ASN A 530 -4.52 6.42 25.19
C ASN A 530 -3.08 5.88 25.14
N THR A 531 -2.60 5.21 26.20
CA THR A 531 -1.26 4.61 26.19
C THR A 531 -1.16 3.50 25.14
N ALA A 532 -2.20 2.68 24.97
CA ALA A 532 -2.25 1.69 23.89
C ALA A 532 -2.27 2.35 22.50
N LEU A 533 -3.03 3.45 22.35
CA LEU A 533 -3.05 4.24 21.10
C LEU A 533 -1.67 4.83 20.77
N GLN A 534 -0.93 5.35 21.78
CA GLN A 534 0.43 5.86 21.58
C GLN A 534 1.42 4.73 21.21
N ALA A 535 1.26 3.53 21.75
CA ALA A 535 2.05 2.37 21.35
C ALA A 535 1.80 2.00 19.87
N VAL A 536 0.54 2.00 19.43
CA VAL A 536 0.17 1.77 18.01
C VAL A 536 0.77 2.86 17.12
N ALA A 537 0.69 4.13 17.52
CA ALA A 537 1.27 5.24 16.80
C ALA A 537 2.80 5.10 16.67
N LEU A 538 3.47 4.61 17.71
CA LEU A 538 4.90 4.33 17.69
C LEU A 538 5.24 3.21 16.69
N PHE A 539 4.52 2.10 16.71
CA PHE A 539 4.74 1.01 15.73
C PHE A 539 4.49 1.46 14.28
N ARG A 540 3.47 2.29 14.05
CA ARG A 540 3.20 2.90 12.74
C ARG A 540 4.35 3.81 12.31
N ALA A 541 4.84 4.67 13.20
CA ALA A 541 5.94 5.59 12.93
C ALA A 541 7.27 4.86 12.64
N LEU A 542 7.47 3.68 13.27
CA LEU A 542 8.59 2.78 13.00
C LEU A 542 8.42 1.98 11.69
N GLY A 543 7.32 2.16 10.96
CA GLY A 543 7.05 1.44 9.72
C GLY A 543 6.78 -0.05 9.94
N GLY A 544 6.17 -0.41 11.08
CA GLY A 544 5.83 -1.80 11.39
C GLY A 544 4.52 -2.25 10.71
N GLY A 545 4.35 -3.56 10.53
CA GLY A 545 3.07 -4.13 10.06
C GLY A 545 3.03 -4.49 8.59
N TRP A 546 4.14 -4.62 7.89
CA TRP A 546 4.19 -5.10 6.52
C TRP A 546 5.15 -6.28 6.36
N GLN A 547 4.93 -7.06 5.32
CA GLN A 547 5.76 -8.19 4.92
C GLN A 547 6.13 -8.06 3.44
N PRO A 548 7.30 -8.55 3.01
CA PRO A 548 7.78 -8.38 1.63
C PRO A 548 6.90 -9.02 0.56
N GLN A 549 6.12 -10.04 0.91
CA GLN A 549 5.27 -10.75 -0.05
C GLN A 549 3.87 -10.13 -0.10
N PRO A 550 3.37 -9.78 -1.31
CA PRO A 550 2.01 -9.31 -1.47
C PRO A 550 1.00 -10.42 -1.15
N LEU A 551 -0.13 -10.02 -0.54
CA LEU A 551 -1.28 -10.89 -0.33
C LEU A 551 -1.94 -11.22 -1.69
N PRO A 552 -2.67 -12.33 -1.81
CA PRO A 552 -3.39 -12.64 -3.04
C PRO A 552 -4.59 -11.70 -3.20
N LEU A 553 -4.95 -11.46 -4.46
CA LEU A 553 -6.21 -10.82 -4.79
C LEU A 553 -7.39 -11.77 -4.51
N PRO A 554 -8.56 -11.25 -4.13
CA PRO A 554 -9.78 -12.05 -4.02
C PRO A 554 -10.08 -12.79 -5.33
N LYS A 555 -10.43 -14.07 -5.23
CA LYS A 555 -10.73 -14.90 -6.40
C LYS A 555 -11.82 -14.29 -7.28
N ALA A 556 -12.87 -13.73 -6.67
CA ALA A 556 -13.94 -13.06 -7.41
C ALA A 556 -13.43 -11.90 -8.27
N THR A 557 -12.48 -11.11 -7.79
CA THR A 557 -11.86 -10.00 -8.53
C THR A 557 -11.03 -10.53 -9.69
N ILE A 558 -10.23 -11.57 -9.46
CA ILE A 558 -9.43 -12.23 -10.51
C ILE A 558 -10.33 -12.79 -11.61
N ASP A 559 -11.38 -13.52 -11.25
CA ASP A 559 -12.32 -14.12 -12.20
C ASP A 559 -13.06 -13.03 -13.01
N ALA A 560 -13.46 -11.94 -12.36
CA ALA A 560 -14.06 -10.78 -13.04
C ALA A 560 -13.10 -10.10 -14.00
N MET A 561 -11.82 -9.98 -13.66
CA MET A 561 -10.77 -9.41 -14.52
C MET A 561 -10.53 -10.31 -15.74
N LYS A 562 -10.36 -11.62 -15.54
CA LYS A 562 -10.16 -12.60 -16.62
C LYS A 562 -11.35 -12.69 -17.58
N LYS A 563 -12.57 -12.49 -17.07
CA LYS A 563 -13.77 -12.47 -17.92
C LYS A 563 -13.81 -11.27 -18.88
N ARG A 564 -13.21 -10.14 -18.49
CA ARG A 564 -13.22 -8.90 -19.30
C ARG A 564 -12.05 -8.80 -20.26
N THR A 565 -10.89 -9.35 -19.88
CA THR A 565 -9.64 -9.15 -20.62
C THR A 565 -8.74 -10.36 -20.44
N ASP A 566 -8.01 -10.74 -21.48
CA ASP A 566 -6.92 -11.71 -21.36
C ASP A 566 -5.72 -11.06 -20.64
N TRP A 567 -5.42 -11.55 -19.46
CA TRP A 567 -4.32 -11.11 -18.62
C TRP A 567 -3.03 -11.94 -18.82
N GLY A 568 -3.06 -12.97 -19.67
CA GLY A 568 -1.95 -13.90 -19.83
C GLY A 568 -1.46 -14.45 -18.48
N GLY A 569 -0.14 -14.38 -18.23
CA GLY A 569 0.46 -14.81 -16.96
C GLY A 569 0.52 -13.75 -15.85
N MET A 570 0.08 -12.51 -16.08
CA MET A 570 0.33 -11.38 -15.17
C MET A 570 -0.35 -11.51 -13.79
N LEU A 571 -1.43 -12.27 -13.70
CA LEU A 571 -2.18 -12.49 -12.45
C LEU A 571 -1.71 -13.73 -11.70
N ARG A 572 -0.83 -14.56 -12.26
CA ARG A 572 -0.44 -15.87 -11.69
C ARG A 572 0.15 -15.75 -10.29
N ASP A 573 1.01 -14.77 -10.05
CA ASP A 573 1.64 -14.53 -8.74
C ASP A 573 0.66 -13.97 -7.70
N MET A 574 -0.51 -13.50 -8.14
CA MET A 574 -1.58 -12.97 -7.28
C MET A 574 -2.64 -14.02 -6.92
N GLU A 575 -2.56 -15.22 -7.50
CA GLU A 575 -3.49 -16.34 -7.28
C GLU A 575 -3.05 -17.28 -6.16
N SER A 576 -1.74 -17.35 -5.89
CA SER A 576 -1.19 -18.29 -4.92
C SER A 576 -0.99 -17.67 -3.55
N LEU A 577 -1.73 -18.16 -2.54
CA LEU A 577 -1.31 -18.05 -1.15
C LEU A 577 -0.21 -19.07 -0.88
N PRO A 578 0.87 -18.73 -0.20
CA PRO A 578 1.57 -19.73 0.60
C PRO A 578 0.60 -20.12 1.73
N VAL A 579 0.17 -21.38 1.74
CA VAL A 579 -0.60 -21.96 2.84
C VAL A 579 0.23 -21.77 4.11
N ALA A 580 -0.26 -20.94 5.04
CA ALA A 580 0.37 -20.75 6.33
C ALA A 580 0.38 -22.11 7.06
N GLY A 581 1.56 -22.76 7.11
CA GLY A 581 1.73 -24.02 7.83
C GLY A 581 2.75 -25.01 7.26
N GLN A 582 3.34 -24.75 6.10
CA GLN A 582 4.43 -25.60 5.60
C GLN A 582 5.70 -24.74 5.41
N SER A 583 6.59 -24.84 6.40
CA SER A 583 7.99 -24.45 6.27
C SER A 583 8.69 -25.53 5.42
N GLU A 584 8.52 -25.49 4.12
CA GLU A 584 9.43 -26.17 3.20
C GLU A 584 10.30 -25.11 2.55
N ILE A 585 11.59 -25.19 2.87
CA ILE A 585 12.67 -24.52 2.17
C ILE A 585 12.55 -24.92 0.69
N PRO A 586 12.33 -23.99 -0.27
CA PRO A 586 12.27 -24.38 -1.66
C PRO A 586 13.67 -24.81 -2.10
N GLN A 587 13.84 -26.09 -2.35
CA GLN A 587 14.92 -26.57 -3.20
C GLN A 587 14.74 -25.92 -4.57
N ALA A 588 15.83 -25.37 -5.09
CA ALA A 588 15.91 -24.70 -6.37
C ALA A 588 15.41 -25.61 -7.49
N GLU A 589 14.17 -25.46 -7.91
CA GLU A 589 13.67 -26.06 -9.13
C GLU A 589 13.98 -25.13 -10.33
N THR A 590 14.77 -25.71 -11.21
CA THR A 590 15.07 -25.24 -12.55
C THR A 590 13.78 -25.09 -13.36
N HIS A 591 13.28 -23.87 -13.57
CA HIS A 591 12.25 -23.64 -14.57
C HIS A 591 12.83 -23.10 -15.87
N ARG A 592 12.60 -23.90 -16.90
CA ARG A 592 12.77 -23.58 -18.33
C ARG A 592 11.73 -22.54 -18.76
N GLY A 593 12.20 -21.53 -19.45
CA GLY A 593 11.62 -20.90 -20.65
C GLY A 593 10.34 -20.07 -20.50
N TYR A 594 10.49 -18.79 -20.71
CA TYR A 594 9.91 -18.02 -21.84
C TYR A 594 10.71 -16.73 -21.97
#